data_7b356421e4d5f165d11bcaa498db8e3a
#
_entry.id   7b356421e4d5f165d11bcaa498db8e3a
#
_cell.length_a   1.000
_cell.length_b   1.000
_cell.length_c   1.000
_cell.angle_alpha   90.00
_cell.angle_beta   90.00
_cell.angle_gamma   90.00
#
_symmetry.space_group_name_H-M   'P 1'
#
loop_
_entity.id
_entity.type
_entity.pdbx_description
1 polymer ?
#
loop_
_entity_poly.entity_id
_entity_poly.type
_entity_poly.pdbx_seq_one_letter_code
_entity_poly.pdbx_strand_id
1 'polypeptide(L)'
;PTVIFDEGNRGNVFNLFNQISSGKFLMVGKGENKKSMAYIANVIAFLEACIATDQKYGIYNYVDTPDLTMNELVSQVRVELKGKNISRLRLPYWLGITLGFTADVISAIIGKKLPVSSIRVKKFVSSTEFTSSKNNLNGFIAPFSLCDGVRKTLHSEFIAPNLDREIFYTE
;
A
#
# COMPACT_ATOMS: atom_id res chain seq x y z
N PRO A 1 -0.79 -8.98 -10.96
CA PRO A 1 -0.25 -7.91 -10.11
C PRO A 1 -0.86 -7.97 -8.71
N THR A 2 -0.17 -7.44 -7.75
CA THR A 2 -0.64 -7.28 -6.37
C THR A 2 -1.38 -5.95 -6.19
N VAL A 3 -1.29 -5.31 -5.02
CA VAL A 3 -1.87 -3.99 -4.80
C VAL A 3 -1.17 -2.97 -5.70
N ILE A 4 -1.90 -2.42 -6.66
CA ILE A 4 -1.42 -1.35 -7.53
C ILE A 4 -1.83 -0.02 -6.88
N PHE A 5 -0.91 0.94 -6.90
CA PHE A 5 -1.17 2.29 -6.41
C PHE A 5 -0.66 3.34 -7.40
N ASP A 6 -1.29 4.50 -7.35
CA ASP A 6 -1.04 5.61 -8.26
C ASP A 6 -1.54 6.92 -7.67
N GLU A 7 -1.16 8.00 -8.30
CA GLU A 7 -1.79 9.29 -8.17
C GLU A 7 -3.21 9.26 -8.76
N GLY A 8 -4.22 9.64 -7.98
CA GLY A 8 -5.65 9.58 -8.36
C GLY A 8 -6.34 8.28 -7.96
N ASN A 9 -5.61 7.24 -7.57
CA ASN A 9 -6.22 5.98 -7.13
C ASN A 9 -6.55 6.02 -5.62
N ARG A 10 -7.82 6.20 -5.29
CA ARG A 10 -8.34 6.28 -3.92
C ARG A 10 -8.63 4.90 -3.31
N GLY A 11 -7.69 3.96 -3.48
CA GLY A 11 -7.75 2.61 -2.93
C GLY A 11 -7.12 2.47 -1.53
N ASN A 12 -6.75 1.23 -1.19
CA ASN A 12 -6.23 0.88 0.14
C ASN A 12 -4.93 1.59 0.49
N VAL A 13 -4.03 1.81 -0.48
CA VAL A 13 -2.75 2.52 -0.25
C VAL A 13 -3.01 4.00 0.02
N PHE A 14 -3.86 4.65 -0.76
CA PHE A 14 -4.28 6.02 -0.48
C PHE A 14 -4.92 6.16 0.90
N ASN A 15 -5.81 5.24 1.27
CA ASN A 15 -6.45 5.26 2.59
C ASN A 15 -5.44 5.14 3.73
N LEU A 16 -4.40 4.31 3.56
CA LEU A 16 -3.29 4.22 4.51
C LEU A 16 -2.54 5.55 4.61
N PHE A 17 -2.17 6.14 3.47
CA PHE A 17 -1.47 7.44 3.45
C PHE A 17 -2.29 8.54 4.09
N ASN A 18 -3.59 8.58 3.82
CA ASN A 18 -4.52 9.55 4.42
C ASN A 18 -4.63 9.39 5.94
N GLN A 19 -4.67 8.16 6.46
CA GLN A 19 -4.64 7.90 7.90
C GLN A 19 -3.33 8.38 8.54
N ILE A 20 -2.19 8.16 7.88
CA ILE A 20 -0.88 8.61 8.38
C ILE A 20 -0.80 10.14 8.33
N SER A 21 -1.21 10.75 7.24
CA SER A 21 -1.23 12.22 7.03
C SER A 21 -2.09 12.92 8.07
N SER A 22 -3.32 12.46 8.25
CA SER A 22 -4.28 13.00 9.22
C SER A 22 -3.92 12.73 10.68
N GLY A 23 -2.89 11.92 10.93
CA GLY A 23 -2.46 11.57 12.27
C GLY A 23 -3.33 10.53 12.98
N LYS A 24 -4.28 9.94 12.28
CA LYS A 24 -5.20 8.91 12.81
C LYS A 24 -4.62 7.49 12.74
N PHE A 25 -3.47 7.33 12.07
CA PHE A 25 -2.83 6.03 11.92
C PHE A 25 -2.23 5.55 13.23
N LEU A 26 -2.59 4.34 13.63
CA LEU A 26 -2.05 3.62 14.76
C LEU A 26 -1.41 2.31 14.28
N MET A 27 -0.12 2.15 14.53
CA MET A 27 0.58 0.90 14.21
C MET A 27 0.12 -0.21 15.16
N VAL A 28 -0.35 -1.32 14.61
CA VAL A 28 -0.67 -2.53 15.38
C VAL A 28 0.46 -3.55 15.18
N GLY A 29 0.96 -4.09 16.28
CA GLY A 29 2.07 -5.05 16.27
C GLY A 29 3.43 -4.41 16.03
N LYS A 30 4.40 -5.21 15.57
CA LYS A 30 5.79 -4.76 15.40
C LYS A 30 6.02 -3.93 14.13
N GLY A 31 5.15 -4.05 13.13
CA GLY A 31 5.28 -3.36 11.85
C GLY A 31 6.41 -3.91 10.96
N GLU A 32 6.86 -5.14 11.22
CA GLU A 32 7.89 -5.84 10.43
C GLU A 32 7.30 -6.59 9.23
N ASN A 33 5.98 -6.69 9.19
CA ASN A 33 5.25 -7.31 8.09
C ASN A 33 5.43 -6.50 6.80
N LYS A 34 5.59 -7.21 5.69
CA LYS A 34 5.77 -6.64 4.35
C LYS A 34 4.52 -6.77 3.51
N LYS A 35 4.33 -5.82 2.62
CA LYS A 35 3.24 -5.81 1.64
C LYS A 35 3.81 -5.56 0.26
N SER A 36 3.74 -6.56 -0.61
CA SER A 36 4.08 -6.35 -2.01
C SER A 36 3.12 -5.37 -2.66
N MET A 37 3.66 -4.38 -3.30
CA MET A 37 2.93 -3.32 -4.00
C MET A 37 3.57 -3.09 -5.38
N ALA A 38 2.83 -2.45 -6.27
CA ALA A 38 3.32 -2.05 -7.57
C ALA A 38 2.86 -0.62 -7.91
N TYR A 39 3.80 0.24 -8.28
CA TYR A 39 3.49 1.56 -8.79
C TYR A 39 3.02 1.45 -10.25
N ILE A 40 1.92 2.12 -10.59
CA ILE A 40 1.26 1.93 -11.90
C ILE A 40 2.18 2.19 -13.09
N ALA A 41 3.04 3.21 -13.03
CA ALA A 41 3.95 3.51 -14.14
C ALA A 41 4.94 2.37 -14.40
N ASN A 42 5.37 1.65 -13.36
CA ASN A 42 6.21 0.46 -13.51
C ASN A 42 5.42 -0.71 -14.11
N VAL A 43 4.15 -0.86 -13.73
CA VAL A 43 3.26 -1.90 -14.31
C VAL A 43 3.05 -1.62 -15.80
N ILE A 44 2.81 -0.36 -16.18
CA ILE A 44 2.65 0.03 -17.60
C ILE A 44 3.92 -0.28 -18.38
N ALA A 45 5.08 0.16 -17.89
CA ALA A 45 6.38 -0.11 -18.54
C ALA A 45 6.64 -1.62 -18.67
N PHE A 46 6.24 -2.42 -17.67
CA PHE A 46 6.35 -3.88 -17.74
C PHE A 46 5.43 -4.46 -18.81
N LEU A 47 4.19 -3.99 -18.93
CA LEU A 47 3.25 -4.42 -19.97
C LEU A 47 3.75 -4.05 -21.37
N GLU A 48 4.29 -2.84 -21.54
CA GLU A 48 4.92 -2.41 -22.81
C GLU A 48 6.10 -3.32 -23.18
N ALA A 49 6.94 -3.67 -22.20
CA ALA A 49 8.04 -4.61 -22.42
C ALA A 49 7.53 -6.01 -22.77
N CYS A 50 6.42 -6.47 -22.17
CA CYS A 50 5.80 -7.75 -22.54
C CYS A 50 5.29 -7.75 -23.99
N ILE A 51 4.68 -6.63 -24.43
CA ILE A 51 4.16 -6.50 -25.80
C ILE A 51 5.30 -6.48 -26.83
N ALA A 52 6.44 -5.90 -26.44
CA ALA A 52 7.62 -5.80 -27.32
C ALA A 52 8.39 -7.14 -27.48
N THR A 53 8.00 -8.20 -26.74
CA THR A 53 8.63 -9.51 -26.88
C THR A 53 8.01 -10.32 -28.02
N ASP A 54 8.80 -11.19 -28.66
CA ASP A 54 8.30 -12.16 -29.66
C ASP A 54 7.48 -13.31 -29.04
N GLN A 55 7.34 -13.33 -27.72
CA GLN A 55 6.63 -14.38 -27.00
C GLN A 55 5.11 -14.20 -27.18
N LYS A 56 4.44 -15.18 -27.81
CA LYS A 56 3.02 -15.07 -28.13
C LYS A 56 2.09 -14.98 -26.92
N TYR A 57 2.43 -15.63 -25.81
CA TYR A 57 1.76 -15.43 -24.53
C TYR A 57 2.64 -15.89 -23.36
N GLY A 58 2.40 -15.31 -22.19
CA GLY A 58 3.08 -15.66 -20.96
C GLY A 58 2.28 -15.22 -19.73
N ILE A 59 2.55 -15.84 -18.59
CA ILE A 59 1.96 -15.47 -17.32
C ILE A 59 3.08 -14.93 -16.43
N TYR A 60 2.92 -13.70 -15.97
CA TYR A 60 3.91 -13.01 -15.14
C TYR A 60 3.30 -12.45 -13.88
N ASN A 61 4.01 -12.61 -12.77
CA ASN A 61 3.74 -11.85 -11.55
C ASN A 61 4.61 -10.59 -11.56
N TYR A 62 3.99 -9.45 -11.34
CA TYR A 62 4.70 -8.19 -11.21
C TYR A 62 4.46 -7.55 -9.86
N VAL A 63 5.54 -7.22 -9.18
CA VAL A 63 5.61 -6.39 -7.96
C VAL A 63 6.88 -5.57 -8.01
N ASP A 64 6.86 -4.39 -7.41
CA ASP A 64 8.08 -3.61 -7.21
C ASP A 64 8.92 -4.22 -6.08
N THR A 65 10.22 -4.27 -6.29
CA THR A 65 11.16 -4.84 -5.34
C THR A 65 12.30 -3.85 -5.06
N PRO A 66 12.84 -3.83 -3.82
CA PRO A 66 12.45 -4.66 -2.66
C PRO A 66 11.12 -4.24 -2.03
N ASP A 67 10.43 -5.19 -1.38
CA ASP A 67 9.25 -4.90 -0.57
C ASP A 67 9.65 -4.07 0.66
N LEU A 68 8.81 -3.08 1.00
CA LEU A 68 8.96 -2.32 2.23
C LEU A 68 8.24 -3.01 3.38
N THR A 69 8.86 -2.98 4.56
CA THR A 69 8.16 -3.25 5.81
C THR A 69 7.14 -2.15 6.10
N MET A 70 6.13 -2.44 6.89
CA MET A 70 5.15 -1.42 7.30
C MET A 70 5.81 -0.27 8.06
N ASN A 71 6.89 -0.55 8.82
CA ASN A 71 7.68 0.49 9.50
C ASN A 71 8.36 1.43 8.50
N GLU A 72 9.02 0.89 7.48
CA GLU A 72 9.71 1.67 6.44
C GLU A 72 8.70 2.52 5.66
N LEU A 73 7.60 1.92 5.23
CA LEU A 73 6.56 2.63 4.49
C LEU A 73 5.97 3.79 5.31
N VAL A 74 5.59 3.54 6.56
CA VAL A 74 5.05 4.59 7.45
C VAL A 74 6.09 5.66 7.77
N SER A 75 7.36 5.27 7.94
CA SER A 75 8.46 6.21 8.13
C SER A 75 8.63 7.12 6.93
N GLN A 76 8.67 6.54 5.72
CA GLN A 76 8.78 7.29 4.47
C GLN A 76 7.63 8.29 4.32
N VAL A 77 6.38 7.84 4.49
CA VAL A 77 5.21 8.72 4.38
C VAL A 77 5.28 9.88 5.37
N ARG A 78 5.73 9.63 6.60
CA ARG A 78 5.87 10.70 7.62
C ARG A 78 6.97 11.70 7.29
N VAL A 79 8.09 11.21 6.81
CA VAL A 79 9.22 12.07 6.42
C VAL A 79 8.83 12.97 5.26
N GLU A 80 8.20 12.41 4.23
CA GLU A 80 7.78 13.17 3.04
C GLU A 80 6.70 14.23 3.38
N LEU A 81 5.74 13.89 4.23
CA LEU A 81 4.62 14.79 4.54
C LEU A 81 4.94 15.81 5.66
N LYS A 82 5.82 15.48 6.60
CA LYS A 82 6.03 16.27 7.82
C LYS A 82 7.50 16.59 8.12
N GLY A 83 8.42 16.16 7.27
CA GLY A 83 9.87 16.33 7.47
C GLY A 83 10.44 15.60 8.69
N LYS A 84 9.62 14.87 9.43
CA LYS A 84 10.02 14.19 10.68
C LYS A 84 9.37 12.82 10.79
N ASN A 85 10.15 11.82 11.16
CA ASN A 85 9.64 10.54 11.60
C ASN A 85 9.29 10.59 13.09
N ILE A 86 8.07 11.04 13.40
CA ILE A 86 7.59 11.06 14.77
C ILE A 86 7.12 9.65 15.12
N SER A 87 7.86 8.97 16.00
CA SER A 87 7.41 7.69 16.57
C SER A 87 6.11 7.93 17.34
N ARG A 88 5.03 7.25 16.87
CA ARG A 88 3.74 7.30 17.56
C ARG A 88 3.50 6.02 18.33
N LEU A 89 2.51 6.09 19.24
CA LEU A 89 2.08 4.95 20.03
C LEU A 89 1.84 3.73 19.13
N ARG A 90 2.32 2.58 19.59
CA ARG A 90 2.07 1.29 18.97
C ARG A 90 1.09 0.52 19.82
N LEU A 91 0.12 -0.10 19.16
CA LEU A 91 -0.82 -0.98 19.84
C LEU A 91 -0.28 -2.40 19.80
N PRO A 92 -0.09 -3.09 20.94
CA PRO A 92 0.24 -4.50 20.96
C PRO A 92 -0.77 -5.31 20.15
N TYR A 93 -0.33 -6.36 19.46
CA TYR A 93 -1.21 -7.16 18.59
C TYR A 93 -2.43 -7.72 19.34
N TRP A 94 -2.21 -8.26 20.54
CA TRP A 94 -3.30 -8.84 21.35
C TRP A 94 -4.38 -7.80 21.69
N LEU A 95 -3.99 -6.56 21.97
CA LEU A 95 -4.94 -5.48 22.23
C LEU A 95 -5.67 -5.04 20.94
N GLY A 96 -4.95 -4.99 19.82
CA GLY A 96 -5.56 -4.70 18.51
C GLY A 96 -6.60 -5.74 18.11
N ILE A 97 -6.32 -7.03 18.33
CA ILE A 97 -7.24 -8.10 17.97
C ILE A 97 -8.47 -8.16 18.92
N THR A 98 -8.29 -7.89 20.21
CA THR A 98 -9.42 -7.81 21.14
C THR A 98 -10.36 -6.64 20.82
N LEU A 99 -9.81 -5.47 20.50
CA LEU A 99 -10.60 -4.32 20.02
C LEU A 99 -11.32 -4.63 18.69
N GLY A 100 -10.68 -5.40 17.81
CA GLY A 100 -11.30 -5.87 16.58
C GLY A 100 -12.51 -6.78 16.84
N PHE A 101 -12.39 -7.73 17.77
CA PHE A 101 -13.49 -8.62 18.15
C PHE A 101 -14.63 -7.87 18.82
N THR A 102 -14.34 -6.92 19.73
CA THR A 102 -15.39 -6.10 20.34
C THR A 102 -16.14 -5.28 19.30
N ALA A 103 -15.42 -4.72 18.32
CA ALA A 103 -16.04 -4.02 17.21
C ALA A 103 -16.91 -4.94 16.33
N ASP A 104 -16.49 -6.19 16.10
CA ASP A 104 -17.30 -7.18 15.36
C ASP A 104 -18.60 -7.51 16.09
N VAL A 105 -18.57 -7.68 17.42
CA VAL A 105 -19.77 -7.91 18.24
C VAL A 105 -20.71 -6.69 18.18
N ILE A 106 -20.18 -5.49 18.37
CA ILE A 106 -20.96 -4.25 18.29
C ILE A 106 -21.58 -4.09 16.90
N SER A 107 -20.82 -4.38 15.84
CA SER A 107 -21.26 -4.34 14.44
C SER A 107 -22.44 -5.29 14.20
N ALA A 108 -22.38 -6.50 14.79
CA ALA A 108 -23.46 -7.49 14.71
C ALA A 108 -24.73 -7.02 15.43
N ILE A 109 -24.60 -6.37 16.61
CA ILE A 109 -25.74 -5.85 17.39
C ILE A 109 -26.41 -4.67 16.68
N ILE A 110 -25.61 -3.73 16.15
CA ILE A 110 -26.13 -2.50 15.52
C ILE A 110 -26.56 -2.74 14.06
N GLY A 111 -26.17 -3.87 13.45
CA GLY A 111 -26.43 -4.16 12.03
C GLY A 111 -25.64 -3.26 11.04
N LYS A 112 -24.60 -2.56 11.51
CA LYS A 112 -23.76 -1.68 10.70
C LYS A 112 -22.31 -2.11 10.71
N LYS A 113 -21.65 -2.14 9.56
CA LYS A 113 -20.21 -2.45 9.45
C LYS A 113 -19.38 -1.30 10.04
N LEU A 114 -18.58 -1.61 11.05
CA LEU A 114 -17.63 -0.66 11.63
C LEU A 114 -16.33 -0.62 10.81
N PRO A 115 -15.59 0.50 10.85
CA PRO A 115 -14.33 0.65 10.13
C PRO A 115 -13.20 -0.25 10.68
N VAL A 116 -13.33 -0.72 11.92
CA VAL A 116 -12.39 -1.65 12.57
C VAL A 116 -13.06 -3.02 12.72
N SER A 117 -12.32 -4.09 12.45
CA SER A 117 -12.75 -5.47 12.65
C SER A 117 -11.55 -6.39 12.93
N SER A 118 -11.78 -7.54 13.56
CA SER A 118 -10.72 -8.51 13.83
C SER A 118 -10.02 -8.99 12.56
N ILE A 119 -10.79 -9.19 11.48
CA ILE A 119 -10.25 -9.58 10.15
C ILE A 119 -9.36 -8.48 9.58
N ARG A 120 -9.75 -7.21 9.70
CA ARG A 120 -8.93 -6.09 9.20
C ARG A 120 -7.63 -5.97 9.98
N VAL A 121 -7.66 -6.16 11.30
CA VAL A 121 -6.46 -6.19 12.14
C VAL A 121 -5.54 -7.33 11.72
N LYS A 122 -6.06 -8.56 11.56
CA LYS A 122 -5.28 -9.72 11.10
C LYS A 122 -4.65 -9.48 9.73
N LYS A 123 -5.42 -8.98 8.75
CA LYS A 123 -4.93 -8.64 7.42
C LYS A 123 -3.86 -7.55 7.45
N PHE A 124 -4.00 -6.56 8.32
CA PHE A 124 -3.04 -5.47 8.45
C PHE A 124 -1.66 -5.97 8.90
N VAL A 125 -1.60 -6.83 9.93
CA VAL A 125 -0.33 -7.31 10.50
C VAL A 125 0.27 -8.50 9.76
N SER A 126 -0.46 -9.17 8.86
CA SER A 126 0.08 -10.28 8.08
C SER A 126 1.00 -9.79 6.97
N SER A 127 2.08 -10.51 6.68
CA SER A 127 2.85 -10.30 5.46
C SER A 127 2.10 -10.84 4.24
N THR A 128 2.21 -10.13 3.13
CA THR A 128 1.71 -10.55 1.82
C THR A 128 2.83 -10.26 0.82
N GLU A 129 3.72 -11.22 0.67
CA GLU A 129 4.91 -11.10 -0.17
C GLU A 129 4.74 -11.96 -1.42
N PHE A 130 5.02 -11.37 -2.57
CA PHE A 130 4.97 -12.06 -3.86
C PHE A 130 6.31 -11.93 -4.57
N THR A 131 6.70 -12.98 -5.26
CA THR A 131 7.89 -12.95 -6.11
C THR A 131 7.56 -12.34 -7.47
N SER A 132 8.35 -11.35 -7.87
CA SER A 132 8.21 -10.75 -9.19
C SER A 132 8.83 -11.65 -10.28
N SER A 133 8.11 -11.82 -11.37
CA SER A 133 8.60 -12.48 -12.59
C SER A 133 9.32 -11.50 -13.54
N LYS A 134 9.60 -10.27 -13.13
CA LYS A 134 10.23 -9.26 -13.99
C LYS A 134 11.58 -9.70 -14.55
N ASN A 135 12.31 -10.54 -13.82
CA ASN A 135 13.60 -11.09 -14.27
C ASN A 135 13.45 -12.08 -15.44
N ASN A 136 12.22 -12.55 -15.73
CA ASN A 136 11.93 -13.43 -16.87
C ASN A 136 11.79 -12.65 -18.19
N LEU A 137 11.70 -11.32 -18.11
CA LEU A 137 11.80 -10.43 -19.26
C LEU A 137 13.24 -9.91 -19.34
N ASN A 138 13.99 -10.42 -20.32
CA ASN A 138 15.39 -10.07 -20.51
C ASN A 138 15.59 -8.56 -20.57
N GLY A 139 16.34 -8.04 -19.60
CA GLY A 139 16.74 -6.63 -19.57
C GLY A 139 15.69 -5.63 -19.05
N PHE A 140 14.51 -6.06 -18.61
CA PHE A 140 13.53 -5.13 -18.05
C PHE A 140 14.00 -4.53 -16.73
N ILE A 141 14.07 -3.20 -16.68
CA ILE A 141 14.34 -2.42 -15.48
C ILE A 141 13.16 -1.50 -15.23
N ALA A 142 12.59 -1.56 -14.02
CA ALA A 142 11.49 -0.68 -13.64
C ALA A 142 11.96 0.79 -13.65
N PRO A 143 11.20 1.72 -14.28
CA PRO A 143 11.58 3.13 -14.36
C PRO A 143 11.71 3.85 -13.02
N PHE A 144 10.95 3.39 -12.03
CA PHE A 144 10.90 4.00 -10.69
C PHE A 144 11.17 2.96 -9.62
N SER A 145 11.84 3.37 -8.54
CA SER A 145 11.84 2.57 -7.31
C SER A 145 10.46 2.63 -6.64
N LEU A 146 10.15 1.65 -5.78
CA LEU A 146 8.93 1.69 -4.97
C LEU A 146 8.86 2.96 -4.11
N CYS A 147 9.99 3.40 -3.56
CA CYS A 147 10.09 4.64 -2.78
C CYS A 147 9.78 5.88 -3.62
N ASP A 148 10.21 5.93 -4.88
CA ASP A 148 9.89 7.05 -5.78
C ASP A 148 8.41 7.08 -6.15
N GLY A 149 7.79 5.92 -6.39
CA GLY A 149 6.35 5.81 -6.61
C GLY A 149 5.55 6.32 -5.41
N VAL A 150 5.94 5.92 -4.19
CA VAL A 150 5.34 6.42 -2.94
C VAL A 150 5.49 7.94 -2.84
N ARG A 151 6.69 8.49 -3.08
CA ARG A 151 6.94 9.93 -3.04
C ARG A 151 6.09 10.70 -4.05
N LYS A 152 6.01 10.24 -5.30
CA LYS A 152 5.19 10.86 -6.35
C LYS A 152 3.72 10.89 -5.96
N THR A 153 3.19 9.76 -5.50
CA THR A 153 1.80 9.67 -5.04
C THR A 153 1.53 10.60 -3.86
N LEU A 154 2.42 10.64 -2.86
CA LEU A 154 2.27 11.55 -1.72
C LEU A 154 2.30 13.01 -2.12
N HIS A 155 3.22 13.38 -3.04
CA HIS A 155 3.30 14.75 -3.52
C HIS A 155 2.02 15.17 -4.23
N SER A 156 1.54 14.36 -5.15
CA SER A 156 0.34 14.64 -5.95
C SER A 156 -0.97 14.63 -5.14
N GLU A 157 -1.05 13.82 -4.07
CA GLU A 157 -2.29 13.66 -3.31
C GLU A 157 -2.37 14.57 -2.08
N PHE A 158 -1.23 14.92 -1.46
CA PHE A 158 -1.22 15.55 -0.14
C PHE A 158 -0.40 16.84 -0.07
N ILE A 159 0.57 17.07 -0.97
CA ILE A 159 1.44 18.25 -0.94
C ILE A 159 0.99 19.28 -1.98
N ALA A 160 0.84 18.86 -3.22
CA ALA A 160 0.38 19.69 -4.33
C ALA A 160 -0.73 18.97 -5.11
N PRO A 161 -1.95 18.86 -4.52
CA PRO A 161 -3.04 18.11 -5.13
C PRO A 161 -3.48 18.75 -6.43
N ASN A 162 -3.53 17.95 -7.50
CA ASN A 162 -4.10 18.36 -8.77
C ASN A 162 -5.61 18.13 -8.73
N LEU A 163 -6.39 19.21 -8.67
CA LEU A 163 -7.84 19.19 -8.56
C LEU A 163 -8.55 18.77 -9.86
N ASP A 164 -7.87 18.90 -10.99
CA ASP A 164 -8.42 18.56 -12.31
C ASP A 164 -8.18 17.10 -12.70
N ARG A 165 -7.51 16.33 -11.84
CA ARG A 165 -7.23 14.92 -12.10
C ARG A 165 -8.47 14.07 -11.90
N GLU A 166 -8.67 13.12 -12.79
CA GLU A 166 -9.67 12.06 -12.63
C GLU A 166 -9.31 11.18 -11.42
N ILE A 167 -10.32 10.91 -10.59
CA ILE A 167 -10.16 10.13 -9.36
C ILE A 167 -10.87 8.79 -9.53
N PHE A 168 -10.13 7.71 -9.28
CA PHE A 168 -10.63 6.34 -9.31
C PHE A 168 -10.75 5.81 -7.89
N TYR A 169 -11.91 5.25 -7.55
CA TYR A 169 -12.14 4.58 -6.28
C TYR A 169 -12.04 3.08 -6.50
N THR A 170 -11.06 2.45 -5.84
CA THR A 170 -10.89 0.99 -5.83
C THR A 170 -11.11 0.48 -4.41
N GLU A 171 -11.90 -0.61 -4.28
CA GLU A 171 -12.17 -1.25 -2.99
C GLU A 171 -10.98 -2.07 -2.45
#